data_a30cb0ad89ba84f6f1c99624e90bea4d
#
_entry.id   a30cb0ad89ba84f6f1c99624e90bea4d
#
_cell.length_a   1.000
_cell.length_b   1.000
_cell.length_c   1.000
_cell.angle_alpha   90.00
_cell.angle_beta   90.00
_cell.angle_gamma   90.00
#
_symmetry.space_group_name_H-M   'P 1'
#
loop_
_entity.id
_entity.type
_entity.pdbx_description
1 polymer ?
#
loop_
_entity_poly.entity_id
_entity_poly.type
_entity_poly.pdbx_seq_one_letter_code
_entity_poly.pdbx_strand_id
1 'polypeptide(L)'
;MSLLKLPSLQKIDIFACAQCGYCVKKCPVYNVVNWESYSPRGRLYLLKQLQEENKSFIGKLFSRDKIDIKEVVQRIYDCAICGRCEVACHLELNLPTLWAKVREAFFSMGVAPQLLSQVETTILGRKNVFGMEPESRGDWVIYTGVDAPVKKEAEIVYFVGCVTSYSGRVQGVAQAIASILNQVGANWTLLDGEWCCGHPLYVSGAVSKYRELAEHNVKAIESTGAKIVVTGCPGCRLALAEEYPAILGYKPGFEVLHFTQLLDRWIAEGKIKVEKSEDPVTYHDPCELARLGGIIEQPRRIISVPHKQIYRAG
;
A
#
# COMPACT_ATOMS: atom_id res chain seq x y z
N MET A 1 3.81 30.31 13.12
CA MET A 1 3.76 28.90 12.66
C MET A 1 3.63 28.03 13.88
N SER A 2 2.55 27.27 13.99
CA SER A 2 2.33 26.36 15.10
C SER A 2 3.43 25.29 15.08
N LEU A 3 3.97 24.98 16.27
CA LEU A 3 4.97 23.93 16.50
C LEU A 3 4.53 22.63 15.81
N LEU A 4 5.44 22.06 15.03
CA LEU A 4 5.24 20.74 14.42
C LEU A 4 5.04 19.72 15.55
N LYS A 5 3.81 19.53 15.98
CA LYS A 5 3.46 18.43 16.87
C LYS A 5 3.40 17.18 16.02
N LEU A 6 4.57 16.57 15.81
CA LEU A 6 4.58 15.17 15.40
C LEU A 6 3.84 14.41 16.51
N PRO A 7 2.76 13.70 16.19
CA PRO A 7 2.02 12.98 17.21
C PRO A 7 2.99 12.11 18.00
N SER A 8 2.91 12.18 19.32
CA SER A 8 3.59 11.24 20.22
C SER A 8 2.91 9.88 20.00
N LEU A 9 3.37 9.18 19.00
CA LEU A 9 2.91 7.83 18.68
C LEU A 9 3.52 6.92 19.76
N GLN A 10 2.72 6.33 20.62
CA GLN A 10 3.13 5.50 21.77
C GLN A 10 4.07 4.32 21.43
N LYS A 11 4.42 4.09 20.17
CA LYS A 11 5.41 3.11 19.69
C LYS A 11 6.39 3.63 18.65
N ILE A 12 6.32 4.91 18.26
CA ILE A 12 7.18 5.45 17.19
C ILE A 12 7.71 6.80 17.66
N ASP A 13 8.67 6.73 18.57
CA ASP A 13 9.45 7.89 18.99
C ASP A 13 10.62 8.07 18.02
N ILE A 14 10.72 9.22 17.35
CA ILE A 14 11.87 9.56 16.51
C ILE A 14 13.17 9.57 17.32
N PHE A 15 13.10 9.81 18.63
CA PHE A 15 14.24 9.82 19.54
C PHE A 15 14.69 8.41 19.95
N ALA A 16 13.87 7.39 19.81
CA ALA A 16 14.25 6.00 20.08
C ALA A 16 15.33 5.44 19.14
N CYS A 17 15.60 6.11 18.02
CA CYS A 17 16.63 5.66 17.08
C CYS A 17 18.03 5.84 17.65
N ALA A 18 18.78 4.71 17.78
CA ALA A 18 20.17 4.67 18.26
C ALA A 18 21.20 5.15 17.22
N GLN A 19 20.80 5.62 16.03
CA GLN A 19 21.69 6.10 14.95
C GLN A 19 22.73 5.08 14.45
N CYS A 20 22.52 3.78 14.67
CA CYS A 20 23.48 2.70 14.35
C CYS A 20 23.80 2.53 12.85
N GLY A 21 22.93 3.00 11.94
CA GLY A 21 23.18 3.01 10.50
C GLY A 21 22.86 1.73 9.73
N TYR A 22 22.40 0.63 10.37
CA TYR A 22 22.06 -0.62 9.66
C TYR A 22 21.04 -0.43 8.53
N CYS A 23 20.10 0.48 8.69
CA CYS A 23 19.08 0.81 7.69
C CYS A 23 19.62 1.59 6.49
N VAL A 24 20.80 2.23 6.58
CA VAL A 24 21.33 3.12 5.52
C VAL A 24 21.54 2.36 4.23
N LYS A 25 22.38 1.32 4.25
CA LYS A 25 22.69 0.50 3.06
C LYS A 25 21.51 -0.35 2.55
N LYS A 26 20.46 -0.52 3.36
CA LYS A 26 19.24 -1.23 2.97
C LYS A 26 18.24 -0.32 2.24
N CYS A 27 18.42 1.00 2.28
CA CYS A 27 17.52 1.95 1.66
C CYS A 27 17.77 2.04 0.14
N PRO A 28 16.77 1.70 -0.72
CA PRO A 28 16.93 1.77 -2.17
C PRO A 28 17.16 3.22 -2.65
N VAL A 29 16.53 4.20 -2.01
CA VAL A 29 16.69 5.61 -2.37
C VAL A 29 18.12 6.08 -2.06
N TYR A 30 18.64 5.72 -0.89
CA TYR A 30 20.04 6.03 -0.54
C TYR A 30 21.04 5.40 -1.53
N ASN A 31 20.79 4.15 -1.95
CA ASN A 31 21.70 3.45 -2.87
C ASN A 31 21.77 4.09 -4.27
N VAL A 32 20.75 4.84 -4.67
CA VAL A 32 20.73 5.60 -5.93
C VAL A 32 21.34 6.98 -5.76
N VAL A 33 20.94 7.70 -4.70
CA VAL A 33 21.31 9.12 -4.50
C VAL A 33 22.69 9.26 -3.83
N ASN A 34 23.07 8.30 -2.98
CA ASN A 34 24.32 8.28 -2.19
C ASN A 34 24.50 9.47 -1.25
N TRP A 35 23.41 10.10 -0.81
CA TRP A 35 23.44 11.22 0.13
C TRP A 35 22.67 10.85 1.41
N GLU A 36 23.32 11.02 2.58
CA GLU A 36 22.79 10.45 3.82
C GLU A 36 21.40 10.97 4.23
N SER A 37 21.08 12.24 3.93
CA SER A 37 19.76 12.80 4.22
C SER A 37 18.61 12.04 3.55
N TYR A 38 18.88 11.25 2.51
CA TYR A 38 17.91 10.35 1.87
C TYR A 38 17.80 8.97 2.53
N SER A 39 18.68 8.66 3.48
CA SER A 39 18.60 7.41 4.25
C SER A 39 17.55 7.50 5.36
N PRO A 40 17.05 6.37 5.89
CA PRO A 40 16.15 6.38 7.04
C PRO A 40 16.77 7.07 8.26
N ARG A 41 18.06 6.83 8.54
CA ARG A 41 18.79 7.49 9.62
C ARG A 41 18.88 9.00 9.42
N GLY A 42 19.23 9.42 8.22
CA GLY A 42 19.33 10.85 7.88
C GLY A 42 17.99 11.57 7.98
N ARG A 43 16.90 10.95 7.50
CA ARG A 43 15.55 11.49 7.65
C ARG A 43 15.14 11.65 9.12
N LEU A 44 15.44 10.65 9.96
CA LEU A 44 15.19 10.74 11.41
C LEU A 44 16.01 11.86 12.04
N TYR A 45 17.27 12.02 11.65
CA TYR A 45 18.11 13.11 12.12
C TYR A 45 17.51 14.49 11.78
N LEU A 46 17.10 14.70 10.52
CA LEU A 46 16.45 15.94 10.09
C LEU A 46 15.16 16.23 10.86
N LEU A 47 14.33 15.21 11.12
CA LEU A 47 13.11 15.37 11.91
C LEU A 47 13.42 15.74 13.37
N LYS A 48 14.45 15.12 13.97
CA LYS A 48 14.92 15.50 15.32
C LYS A 48 15.33 16.96 15.39
N GLN A 49 16.19 17.40 14.46
CA GLN A 49 16.66 18.78 14.38
C GLN A 49 15.49 19.76 14.20
N LEU A 50 14.57 19.47 13.28
CA LEU A 50 13.37 20.29 13.06
C LEU A 50 12.50 20.41 14.32
N GLN A 51 12.42 19.35 15.13
CA GLN A 51 11.67 19.35 16.37
C GLN A 51 12.39 20.11 17.50
N GLU A 52 13.71 20.02 17.58
CA GLU A 52 14.54 20.71 18.56
C GLU A 52 14.59 22.22 18.32
N GLU A 53 14.74 22.68 17.09
CA GLU A 53 14.68 24.11 16.71
C GLU A 53 13.36 24.73 17.15
N ASN A 54 12.25 23.98 17.08
CA ASN A 54 10.94 24.49 17.50
C ASN A 54 10.75 24.54 19.02
N LYS A 55 11.57 23.82 19.82
CA LYS A 55 11.46 23.79 21.31
C LYS A 55 12.30 24.83 22.04
N SER A 56 13.43 25.26 21.45
CA SER A 56 14.40 26.09 22.16
C SER A 56 14.31 27.57 21.76
N PHE A 57 13.99 28.45 22.75
CA PHE A 57 14.11 29.90 22.60
C PHE A 57 15.58 30.33 22.39
N ILE A 58 16.52 29.67 23.08
CA ILE A 58 17.97 29.89 22.98
C ILE A 58 18.52 29.36 21.65
N GLY A 59 18.03 28.22 21.17
CA GLY A 59 18.39 27.65 19.86
C GLY A 59 18.07 28.57 18.69
N LYS A 60 16.98 29.37 18.79
CA LYS A 60 16.64 30.39 17.77
C LYS A 60 17.66 31.54 17.69
N LEU A 61 18.39 31.81 18.78
CA LEU A 61 19.35 32.91 18.83
C LEU A 61 20.73 32.52 18.33
N PHE A 62 21.08 31.21 18.38
CA PHE A 62 22.42 30.67 18.09
C PHE A 62 22.49 29.68 16.93
N SER A 63 21.36 29.26 16.34
CA SER A 63 21.41 28.38 15.17
C SER A 63 21.89 29.15 13.93
N ARG A 64 23.13 28.89 13.52
CA ARG A 64 23.74 29.45 12.30
C ARG A 64 23.08 28.92 11.01
N ASP A 65 22.54 27.71 11.04
CA ASP A 65 21.93 27.05 9.87
C ASP A 65 20.51 26.59 10.21
N LYS A 66 19.51 27.37 9.79
CA LYS A 66 18.10 26.96 9.88
C LYS A 66 17.84 25.86 8.87
N ILE A 67 17.28 24.74 9.33
CA ILE A 67 16.87 23.66 8.44
C ILE A 67 15.72 24.15 7.57
N ASP A 68 15.87 24.08 6.25
CA ASP A 68 14.78 24.38 5.33
C ASP A 68 13.72 23.27 5.40
N ILE A 69 12.52 23.64 5.86
CA ILE A 69 11.37 22.73 5.91
C ILE A 69 11.10 22.09 4.53
N LYS A 70 11.34 22.79 3.43
CA LYS A 70 11.14 22.28 2.07
C LYS A 70 12.07 21.11 1.79
N GLU A 71 13.32 21.22 2.25
CA GLU A 71 14.28 20.13 2.12
C GLU A 71 13.81 18.90 2.92
N VAL A 72 13.41 19.06 4.17
CA VAL A 72 12.90 17.95 4.99
C VAL A 72 11.68 17.30 4.35
N VAL A 73 10.73 18.10 3.88
CA VAL A 73 9.55 17.62 3.15
C VAL A 73 9.96 16.78 1.96
N GLN A 74 10.86 17.27 1.11
CA GLN A 74 11.35 16.53 -0.05
C GLN A 74 11.95 15.19 0.36
N ARG A 75 12.85 15.15 1.37
CA ARG A 75 13.47 13.90 1.84
C ARG A 75 12.44 12.88 2.33
N ILE A 76 11.37 13.34 2.97
CA ILE A 76 10.29 12.48 3.45
C ILE A 76 9.45 11.94 2.29
N TYR A 77 9.15 12.77 1.28
CA TYR A 77 8.36 12.34 0.12
C TYR A 77 9.16 11.52 -0.89
N ASP A 78 10.47 11.63 -0.94
CA ASP A 78 11.34 10.74 -1.72
C ASP A 78 11.45 9.32 -1.13
N CYS A 79 10.88 9.07 0.04
CA CYS A 79 10.81 7.73 0.62
C CYS A 79 9.78 6.86 -0.10
N ALA A 80 10.17 5.67 -0.54
CA ALA A 80 9.26 4.70 -1.16
C ALA A 80 8.35 3.94 -0.16
N ILE A 81 8.45 4.21 1.13
CA ILE A 81 7.73 3.48 2.22
C ILE A 81 7.82 1.94 2.07
N CYS A 82 8.92 1.43 1.60
CA CYS A 82 9.09 0.02 1.21
C CYS A 82 9.37 -0.96 2.37
N GLY A 83 9.49 -0.51 3.62
CA GLY A 83 9.71 -1.33 4.80
C GLY A 83 11.11 -1.92 4.99
N ARG A 84 12.07 -1.76 4.05
CA ARG A 84 13.43 -2.35 4.20
C ARG A 84 14.18 -1.84 5.43
N CYS A 85 13.93 -0.60 5.84
CA CYS A 85 14.55 -0.01 7.02
C CYS A 85 14.02 -0.58 8.33
N GLU A 86 12.74 -0.96 8.38
CA GLU A 86 12.10 -1.62 9.51
C GLU A 86 12.68 -3.02 9.71
N VAL A 87 12.73 -3.83 8.65
CA VAL A 87 13.33 -5.18 8.70
C VAL A 87 14.80 -5.17 9.15
N ALA A 88 15.54 -4.10 8.86
CA ALA A 88 16.93 -3.93 9.24
C ALA A 88 17.11 -3.31 10.64
N CYS A 89 16.04 -2.88 11.29
CA CYS A 89 16.11 -2.15 12.55
C CYS A 89 16.18 -3.09 13.74
N HIS A 90 17.30 -3.09 14.49
CA HIS A 90 17.44 -3.89 15.72
C HIS A 90 16.54 -3.42 16.87
N LEU A 91 16.03 -2.19 16.78
CA LEU A 91 15.09 -1.64 17.76
C LEU A 91 13.64 -1.84 17.34
N GLU A 92 13.41 -2.56 16.24
CA GLU A 92 12.07 -2.87 15.71
C GLU A 92 11.17 -1.63 15.54
N LEU A 93 11.77 -0.50 15.16
CA LEU A 93 11.02 0.74 14.93
C LEU A 93 10.15 0.59 13.69
N ASN A 94 8.85 0.80 13.83
CA ASN A 94 7.92 0.80 12.71
C ASN A 94 8.07 2.09 11.88
N LEU A 95 9.11 2.11 11.05
CA LEU A 95 9.48 3.26 10.24
C LEU A 95 8.47 3.55 9.11
N PRO A 96 7.87 2.56 8.41
CA PRO A 96 6.84 2.84 7.41
C PRO A 96 5.66 3.63 7.97
N THR A 97 5.14 3.22 9.12
CA THR A 97 4.05 3.95 9.79
C THR A 97 4.50 5.35 10.23
N LEU A 98 5.73 5.50 10.71
CA LEU A 98 6.27 6.83 11.03
C LEU A 98 6.28 7.74 9.80
N TRP A 99 6.79 7.25 8.64
CA TRP A 99 6.83 8.06 7.43
C TRP A 99 5.44 8.46 6.95
N ALA A 100 4.46 7.57 7.01
CA ALA A 100 3.06 7.88 6.68
C ALA A 100 2.51 8.97 7.61
N LYS A 101 2.76 8.89 8.92
CA LYS A 101 2.31 9.90 9.90
C LYS A 101 3.01 11.24 9.75
N VAL A 102 4.29 11.27 9.38
CA VAL A 102 5.00 12.52 9.08
C VAL A 102 4.42 13.16 7.82
N ARG A 103 4.12 12.36 6.78
CA ARG A 103 3.44 12.86 5.58
C ARG A 103 2.06 13.42 5.88
N GLU A 104 1.27 12.76 6.74
CA GLU A 104 -0.02 13.26 7.22
C GLU A 104 0.11 14.64 7.87
N ALA A 105 1.11 14.82 8.74
CA ALA A 105 1.39 16.11 9.36
C ALA A 105 1.78 17.18 8.33
N PHE A 106 2.65 16.85 7.37
CA PHE A 106 3.06 17.79 6.31
C PHE A 106 1.91 18.15 5.38
N PHE A 107 1.07 17.19 5.04
CA PHE A 107 -0.12 17.41 4.23
C PHE A 107 -1.11 18.36 4.94
N SER A 108 -1.38 18.11 6.21
CA SER A 108 -2.25 18.95 7.05
C SER A 108 -1.72 20.38 7.24
N MET A 109 -0.40 20.57 7.18
CA MET A 109 0.25 21.88 7.24
C MET A 109 0.26 22.62 5.89
N GLY A 110 -0.17 21.97 4.80
CA GLY A 110 -0.14 22.56 3.45
C GLY A 110 1.28 22.68 2.87
N VAL A 111 2.27 21.95 3.41
CA VAL A 111 3.67 21.96 2.92
C VAL A 111 4.00 20.75 2.05
N ALA A 112 3.08 19.79 1.90
CA ALA A 112 3.23 18.64 1.02
C ALA A 112 3.38 19.09 -0.46
N PRO A 113 4.00 18.26 -1.34
CA PRO A 113 4.06 18.53 -2.77
C PRO A 113 2.66 18.76 -3.37
N GLN A 114 2.50 19.84 -4.15
CA GLN A 114 1.21 20.24 -4.72
C GLN A 114 0.53 19.16 -5.56
N LEU A 115 1.31 18.32 -6.25
CA LEU A 115 0.79 17.19 -7.03
C LEU A 115 -0.09 16.26 -6.20
N LEU A 116 0.21 16.08 -4.91
CA LEU A 116 -0.56 15.19 -4.03
C LEU A 116 -1.96 15.72 -3.72
N SER A 117 -2.14 17.05 -3.66
CA SER A 117 -3.47 17.65 -3.54
C SER A 117 -4.30 17.45 -4.82
N GLN A 118 -3.65 17.40 -5.99
CA GLN A 118 -4.33 17.06 -7.24
C GLN A 118 -4.76 15.60 -7.25
N VAL A 119 -3.89 14.68 -6.77
CA VAL A 119 -4.24 13.25 -6.62
C VAL A 119 -5.41 13.07 -5.66
N GLU A 120 -5.41 13.77 -4.51
CA GLU A 120 -6.54 13.76 -3.58
C GLU A 120 -7.83 14.22 -4.26
N THR A 121 -7.82 15.38 -4.92
CA THR A 121 -8.98 15.92 -5.63
C THR A 121 -9.51 14.94 -6.68
N THR A 122 -8.60 14.32 -7.44
CA THR A 122 -8.95 13.32 -8.47
C THR A 122 -9.64 12.10 -7.85
N ILE A 123 -9.05 11.54 -6.80
CA ILE A 123 -9.61 10.35 -6.14
C ILE A 123 -10.98 10.65 -5.52
N LEU A 124 -11.12 11.78 -4.87
CA LEU A 124 -12.39 12.16 -4.23
C LEU A 124 -13.48 12.47 -5.25
N GLY A 125 -13.12 13.11 -6.37
CA GLY A 125 -14.07 13.47 -7.43
C GLY A 125 -14.47 12.28 -8.29
N ARG A 126 -13.51 11.46 -8.73
CA ARG A 126 -13.71 10.37 -9.70
C ARG A 126 -13.67 8.97 -9.08
N LYS A 127 -13.44 8.86 -7.78
CA LYS A 127 -13.35 7.58 -7.04
C LYS A 127 -12.30 6.62 -7.60
N ASN A 128 -11.31 7.15 -8.34
CA ASN A 128 -10.15 6.42 -8.84
C ASN A 128 -8.94 7.34 -9.05
N VAL A 129 -7.74 6.76 -9.12
CA VAL A 129 -6.48 7.51 -9.24
C VAL A 129 -6.21 8.09 -10.63
N PHE A 130 -6.94 7.63 -11.64
CA PHE A 130 -6.72 8.01 -13.06
C PHE A 130 -7.63 9.16 -13.50
N GLY A 131 -8.63 9.55 -12.69
CA GLY A 131 -9.63 10.54 -13.06
C GLY A 131 -10.59 10.07 -14.17
N MET A 132 -10.65 8.76 -14.40
CA MET A 132 -11.55 8.15 -15.40
C MET A 132 -12.99 8.17 -14.89
N GLU A 133 -13.96 8.03 -15.81
CA GLU A 133 -15.36 7.91 -15.44
C GLU A 133 -15.57 6.63 -14.61
N PRO A 134 -16.27 6.71 -13.45
CA PRO A 134 -16.50 5.56 -12.59
C PRO A 134 -17.18 4.39 -13.29
N GLU A 135 -18.08 4.68 -14.24
CA GLU A 135 -18.85 3.70 -15.01
C GLU A 135 -17.97 2.82 -15.89
N SER A 136 -16.82 3.34 -16.35
CA SER A 136 -15.87 2.58 -17.17
C SER A 136 -14.98 1.62 -16.38
N ARG A 137 -15.18 1.50 -15.04
CA ARG A 137 -14.42 0.58 -14.20
C ARG A 137 -14.52 -0.89 -14.62
N GLY A 138 -15.64 -1.27 -15.22
CA GLY A 138 -15.91 -2.62 -15.71
C GLY A 138 -15.47 -2.90 -17.16
N ASP A 139 -14.98 -1.91 -17.91
CA ASP A 139 -14.71 -2.04 -19.34
C ASP A 139 -13.66 -3.10 -19.70
N TRP A 140 -12.79 -3.48 -18.75
CA TRP A 140 -11.83 -4.56 -18.95
C TRP A 140 -12.47 -5.93 -19.27
N VAL A 141 -13.77 -6.08 -18.98
CA VAL A 141 -14.55 -7.30 -19.29
C VAL A 141 -14.97 -7.34 -20.77
N ILE A 142 -15.27 -6.17 -21.37
CA ILE A 142 -15.98 -6.05 -22.66
C ILE A 142 -15.24 -6.76 -23.80
N TYR A 143 -13.92 -6.71 -23.82
CA TYR A 143 -13.12 -7.20 -24.96
C TYR A 143 -12.52 -8.59 -24.75
N THR A 144 -12.86 -9.29 -23.69
CA THR A 144 -12.11 -10.49 -23.25
C THR A 144 -12.91 -11.78 -23.30
N GLY A 145 -14.24 -11.70 -23.40
CA GLY A 145 -15.12 -12.87 -23.30
C GLY A 145 -15.09 -13.56 -21.92
N VAL A 146 -14.43 -12.95 -20.92
CA VAL A 146 -14.42 -13.47 -19.56
C VAL A 146 -15.73 -13.05 -18.87
N ASP A 147 -16.47 -14.03 -18.37
CA ASP A 147 -17.63 -13.75 -17.53
C ASP A 147 -17.20 -13.18 -16.17
N ALA A 148 -17.69 -12.00 -15.84
CA ALA A 148 -17.43 -11.32 -14.58
C ALA A 148 -18.75 -10.81 -13.98
N PRO A 149 -19.37 -11.62 -13.14
CA PRO A 149 -20.73 -11.36 -12.67
C PRO A 149 -20.78 -10.21 -11.65
N VAL A 150 -21.88 -9.44 -11.71
CA VAL A 150 -22.30 -8.51 -10.67
C VAL A 150 -23.57 -9.10 -10.04
N LYS A 151 -23.43 -9.63 -8.82
CA LYS A 151 -24.50 -10.32 -8.07
C LYS A 151 -24.83 -9.55 -6.79
N LYS A 152 -26.07 -9.69 -6.33
CA LYS A 152 -26.50 -9.14 -5.03
C LYS A 152 -25.91 -9.91 -3.84
N GLU A 153 -25.67 -11.23 -4.03
CA GLU A 153 -25.16 -12.11 -2.98
C GLU A 153 -24.06 -13.01 -3.56
N ALA A 154 -22.95 -13.12 -2.85
CA ALA A 154 -21.82 -13.98 -3.21
C ALA A 154 -20.99 -14.35 -1.97
N GLU A 155 -20.22 -15.42 -2.06
CA GLU A 155 -19.26 -15.81 -1.01
C GLU A 155 -17.96 -15.02 -1.08
N ILE A 156 -17.55 -14.64 -2.30
CA ILE A 156 -16.31 -13.94 -2.60
C ILE A 156 -16.60 -12.65 -3.37
N VAL A 157 -16.09 -11.53 -2.88
CA VAL A 157 -16.01 -10.29 -3.65
C VAL A 157 -14.63 -10.20 -4.29
N TYR A 158 -14.57 -10.00 -5.60
CA TYR A 158 -13.34 -9.60 -6.27
C TYR A 158 -13.26 -8.08 -6.34
N PHE A 159 -12.41 -7.50 -5.47
CA PHE A 159 -12.06 -6.09 -5.48
C PHE A 159 -10.96 -5.85 -6.51
N VAL A 160 -11.32 -5.30 -7.67
CA VAL A 160 -10.42 -5.19 -8.83
C VAL A 160 -9.32 -4.16 -8.60
N GLY A 161 -9.66 -3.02 -8.02
CA GLY A 161 -8.75 -1.90 -7.81
C GLY A 161 -8.56 -1.03 -9.07
N CYS A 162 -8.18 0.24 -8.84
CA CYS A 162 -8.12 1.23 -9.92
C CYS A 162 -7.12 0.89 -11.04
N VAL A 163 -5.91 0.44 -10.66
CA VAL A 163 -4.84 0.17 -11.64
C VAL A 163 -5.24 -0.93 -12.59
N THR A 164 -5.79 -2.01 -12.06
CA THR A 164 -6.20 -3.18 -12.84
C THR A 164 -7.45 -2.90 -13.67
N SER A 165 -8.34 -2.02 -13.19
CA SER A 165 -9.55 -1.62 -13.94
C SER A 165 -9.24 -0.73 -15.14
N TYR A 166 -8.39 0.30 -14.94
CA TYR A 166 -8.26 1.37 -15.92
C TYR A 166 -6.96 1.34 -16.74
N SER A 167 -5.93 0.60 -16.32
CA SER A 167 -4.67 0.51 -17.07
C SER A 167 -4.64 -0.69 -17.99
N GLY A 168 -4.77 -0.48 -19.28
CA GLY A 168 -4.75 -1.54 -20.29
C GLY A 168 -3.53 -2.47 -20.23
N ARG A 169 -2.39 -1.99 -19.70
CA ARG A 169 -1.18 -2.80 -19.53
C ARG A 169 -1.33 -3.94 -18.52
N VAL A 170 -2.24 -3.80 -17.55
CA VAL A 170 -2.39 -4.75 -16.43
C VAL A 170 -3.80 -5.34 -16.30
N GLN A 171 -4.71 -4.99 -17.20
CA GLN A 171 -6.05 -5.58 -17.23
C GLN A 171 -6.04 -7.11 -17.38
N GLY A 172 -5.01 -7.67 -18.02
CA GLY A 172 -4.80 -9.12 -18.07
C GLY A 172 -4.74 -9.80 -16.70
N VAL A 173 -4.37 -9.07 -15.64
CA VAL A 173 -4.43 -9.59 -14.25
C VAL A 173 -5.88 -9.79 -13.83
N ALA A 174 -6.77 -8.82 -14.07
CA ALA A 174 -8.19 -8.94 -13.74
C ALA A 174 -8.82 -10.11 -14.48
N GLN A 175 -8.52 -10.23 -15.77
CA GLN A 175 -9.03 -11.29 -16.64
C GLN A 175 -8.59 -12.68 -16.17
N ALA A 176 -7.30 -12.84 -15.82
CA ALA A 176 -6.76 -14.08 -15.29
C ALA A 176 -7.42 -14.48 -13.95
N ILE A 177 -7.59 -13.51 -13.04
CA ILE A 177 -8.25 -13.77 -11.76
C ILE A 177 -9.70 -14.20 -11.98
N ALA A 178 -10.47 -13.47 -12.80
CA ALA A 178 -11.86 -13.82 -13.10
C ALA A 178 -11.97 -15.19 -13.77
N SER A 179 -11.08 -15.50 -14.72
CA SER A 179 -11.04 -16.82 -15.37
C SER A 179 -10.80 -17.95 -14.38
N ILE A 180 -9.86 -17.78 -13.45
CA ILE A 180 -9.57 -18.80 -12.43
C ILE A 180 -10.76 -18.94 -11.45
N LEU A 181 -11.37 -17.83 -11.02
CA LEU A 181 -12.58 -17.87 -10.18
C LEU A 181 -13.71 -18.66 -10.84
N ASN A 182 -13.90 -18.46 -12.15
CA ASN A 182 -14.91 -19.20 -12.94
C ASN A 182 -14.54 -20.68 -13.09
N GLN A 183 -13.28 -21.00 -13.42
CA GLN A 183 -12.81 -22.40 -13.58
C GLN A 183 -12.97 -23.24 -12.32
N VAL A 184 -12.78 -22.64 -11.15
CA VAL A 184 -12.98 -23.31 -9.85
C VAL A 184 -14.47 -23.42 -9.50
N GLY A 185 -15.34 -22.74 -10.22
CA GLY A 185 -16.78 -22.66 -9.89
C GLY A 185 -17.07 -21.86 -8.64
N ALA A 186 -16.23 -20.88 -8.31
CA ALA A 186 -16.41 -20.04 -7.13
C ALA A 186 -17.71 -19.22 -7.22
N ASN A 187 -18.42 -19.07 -6.10
CA ASN A 187 -19.51 -18.12 -6.00
C ASN A 187 -18.96 -16.72 -5.71
N TRP A 188 -18.69 -15.95 -6.76
CA TRP A 188 -18.07 -14.65 -6.65
C TRP A 188 -18.80 -13.54 -7.41
N THR A 189 -18.48 -12.30 -7.08
CA THR A 189 -19.05 -11.09 -7.70
C THR A 189 -18.03 -9.97 -7.79
N LEU A 190 -18.18 -9.10 -8.79
CA LEU A 190 -17.63 -7.74 -8.74
C LEU A 190 -18.49 -6.87 -7.82
N LEU A 191 -17.92 -5.77 -7.33
CA LEU A 191 -18.69 -4.75 -6.62
C LEU A 191 -19.34 -3.79 -7.62
N ASP A 192 -20.63 -3.62 -7.50
CA ASP A 192 -21.31 -2.47 -8.09
C ASP A 192 -20.91 -1.22 -7.32
N GLY A 193 -20.37 -0.23 -8.03
CA GLY A 193 -19.90 1.02 -7.42
C GLY A 193 -18.63 0.90 -6.57
N GLU A 194 -17.68 0.03 -6.93
CA GLU A 194 -16.34 -0.02 -6.31
C GLU A 194 -15.64 1.33 -6.40
N TRP A 195 -15.22 1.88 -5.24
CA TRP A 195 -14.39 3.08 -5.17
C TRP A 195 -12.90 2.74 -5.00
N CYS A 196 -12.03 3.73 -5.23
CA CYS A 196 -10.61 3.60 -4.89
C CYS A 196 -10.44 3.08 -3.45
N CYS A 197 -9.53 2.14 -3.26
CA CYS A 197 -9.23 1.63 -1.91
C CYS A 197 -8.68 2.69 -0.94
N GLY A 198 -8.22 3.85 -1.45
CA GLY A 198 -7.69 4.95 -0.65
C GLY A 198 -6.20 4.82 -0.28
N HIS A 199 -5.54 3.70 -0.53
CA HIS A 199 -4.11 3.53 -0.23
C HIS A 199 -3.22 4.68 -0.76
N PRO A 200 -3.42 5.23 -1.97
CA PRO A 200 -2.66 6.41 -2.43
C PRO A 200 -2.84 7.63 -1.54
N LEU A 201 -4.01 7.83 -0.95
CA LEU A 201 -4.25 8.92 0.01
C LEU A 201 -3.49 8.67 1.33
N TYR A 202 -3.50 7.43 1.81
CA TYR A 202 -2.76 7.04 3.00
C TYR A 202 -1.25 7.29 2.85
N VAL A 203 -0.63 6.79 1.77
CA VAL A 203 0.81 6.96 1.55
C VAL A 203 1.21 8.39 1.20
N SER A 204 0.29 9.22 0.70
CA SER A 204 0.54 10.65 0.46
C SER A 204 0.36 11.51 1.71
N GLY A 205 -0.31 11.03 2.74
CA GLY A 205 -0.68 11.78 3.93
C GLY A 205 -2.02 12.51 3.85
N ALA A 206 -2.76 12.37 2.75
CA ALA A 206 -4.08 12.97 2.52
C ALA A 206 -5.20 12.14 3.18
N VAL A 207 -5.10 11.87 4.48
CA VAL A 207 -5.97 10.89 5.16
C VAL A 207 -7.31 11.46 5.62
N SER A 208 -7.53 12.77 5.53
CA SER A 208 -8.74 13.43 6.08
C SER A 208 -10.05 12.89 5.50
N LYS A 209 -10.05 12.47 4.24
CA LYS A 209 -11.20 11.90 3.52
C LYS A 209 -11.11 10.40 3.28
N TYR A 210 -10.07 9.76 3.78
CA TYR A 210 -9.86 8.33 3.58
C TYR A 210 -10.97 7.48 4.22
N ARG A 211 -11.47 7.90 5.39
CA ARG A 211 -12.59 7.23 6.08
C ARG A 211 -13.82 7.10 5.18
N GLU A 212 -14.18 8.13 4.40
CA GLU A 212 -15.32 8.10 3.48
C GLU A 212 -15.20 6.97 2.45
N LEU A 213 -14.01 6.79 1.86
CA LEU A 213 -13.74 5.71 0.90
C LEU A 213 -13.84 4.33 1.58
N ALA A 214 -13.30 4.22 2.80
CA ALA A 214 -13.32 2.97 3.56
C ALA A 214 -14.76 2.58 3.93
N GLU A 215 -15.54 3.49 4.47
CA GLU A 215 -16.95 3.26 4.84
C GLU A 215 -17.81 2.85 3.64
N HIS A 216 -17.61 3.52 2.49
CA HIS A 216 -18.32 3.16 1.25
C HIS A 216 -17.98 1.74 0.81
N ASN A 217 -16.71 1.41 0.67
CA ASN A 217 -16.29 0.10 0.19
C ASN A 217 -16.68 -1.02 1.17
N VAL A 218 -16.55 -0.81 2.48
CA VAL A 218 -16.96 -1.80 3.48
C VAL A 218 -18.46 -2.05 3.38
N LYS A 219 -19.27 -0.99 3.32
CA LYS A 219 -20.74 -1.12 3.18
C LYS A 219 -21.11 -1.86 1.88
N ALA A 220 -20.46 -1.54 0.76
CA ALA A 220 -20.70 -2.22 -0.51
C ALA A 220 -20.34 -3.72 -0.43
N ILE A 221 -19.20 -4.06 0.18
CA ILE A 221 -18.79 -5.46 0.37
C ILE A 221 -19.79 -6.20 1.29
N GLU A 222 -20.10 -5.63 2.45
CA GLU A 222 -20.98 -6.27 3.43
C GLU A 222 -22.42 -6.48 2.90
N SER A 223 -22.88 -5.60 1.99
CA SER A 223 -24.20 -5.74 1.35
C SER A 223 -24.31 -6.98 0.46
N THR A 224 -23.17 -7.54 0.00
CA THR A 224 -23.14 -8.80 -0.78
C THR A 224 -23.19 -10.06 0.08
N GLY A 225 -23.08 -9.94 1.41
CA GLY A 225 -22.97 -11.08 2.33
C GLY A 225 -21.63 -11.85 2.24
N ALA A 226 -20.70 -11.39 1.41
CA ALA A 226 -19.42 -12.07 1.18
C ALA A 226 -18.59 -12.19 2.46
N LYS A 227 -17.95 -13.34 2.62
CA LYS A 227 -17.02 -13.61 3.74
C LYS A 227 -15.57 -13.44 3.36
N ILE A 228 -15.27 -13.40 2.07
CA ILE A 228 -13.93 -13.25 1.53
C ILE A 228 -13.93 -12.10 0.53
N VAL A 229 -12.96 -11.20 0.67
CA VAL A 229 -12.62 -10.20 -0.35
C VAL A 229 -11.27 -10.57 -0.92
N VAL A 230 -11.18 -10.72 -2.23
CA VAL A 230 -9.94 -11.02 -2.89
C VAL A 230 -9.54 -9.88 -3.82
N THR A 231 -8.25 -9.57 -3.86
CA THR A 231 -7.70 -8.55 -4.79
C THR A 231 -6.36 -9.00 -5.35
N GLY A 232 -6.05 -8.61 -6.58
CA GLY A 232 -4.74 -8.82 -7.21
C GLY A 232 -3.74 -7.69 -6.92
N CYS A 233 -4.15 -6.65 -6.19
CA CYS A 233 -3.31 -5.48 -5.91
C CYS A 233 -2.81 -5.49 -4.46
N PRO A 234 -1.47 -5.49 -4.22
CA PRO A 234 -0.89 -5.43 -2.87
C PRO A 234 -1.35 -4.22 -2.05
N GLY A 235 -1.39 -3.03 -2.67
CA GLY A 235 -1.84 -1.80 -1.99
C GLY A 235 -3.33 -1.85 -1.63
N CYS A 236 -4.20 -2.41 -2.50
CA CYS A 236 -5.61 -2.61 -2.16
C CYS A 236 -5.77 -3.61 -0.99
N ARG A 237 -4.95 -4.68 -0.97
CA ARG A 237 -4.95 -5.64 0.14
C ARG A 237 -4.55 -4.97 1.45
N LEU A 238 -3.47 -4.16 1.46
CA LEU A 238 -3.07 -3.41 2.66
C LEU A 238 -4.17 -2.46 3.12
N ALA A 239 -4.77 -1.71 2.20
CA ALA A 239 -5.87 -0.81 2.52
C ALA A 239 -7.02 -1.54 3.23
N LEU A 240 -7.55 -2.57 2.58
CA LEU A 240 -8.73 -3.31 3.06
C LEU A 240 -8.45 -4.09 4.36
N ALA A 241 -7.26 -4.71 4.49
CA ALA A 241 -6.95 -5.60 5.60
C ALA A 241 -6.39 -4.90 6.84
N GLU A 242 -5.60 -3.84 6.65
CA GLU A 242 -4.81 -3.21 7.73
C GLU A 242 -5.23 -1.75 7.98
N GLU A 243 -5.38 -0.95 6.91
CA GLU A 243 -5.64 0.48 7.05
C GLU A 243 -7.11 0.76 7.39
N TYR A 244 -8.07 0.04 6.79
CA TYR A 244 -9.49 0.21 7.09
C TYR A 244 -9.82 -0.07 8.55
N PRO A 245 -9.39 -1.20 9.16
CA PRO A 245 -9.62 -1.41 10.59
C PRO A 245 -9.05 -0.30 11.47
N ALA A 246 -7.87 0.21 11.13
CA ALA A 246 -7.24 1.30 11.89
C ALA A 246 -7.99 2.63 11.77
N ILE A 247 -8.51 2.96 10.59
CA ILE A 247 -9.23 4.21 10.32
C ILE A 247 -10.68 4.16 10.82
N LEU A 248 -11.34 3.02 10.65
CA LEU A 248 -12.73 2.82 11.07
C LEU A 248 -12.85 2.64 12.59
N GLY A 249 -11.83 2.07 13.22
CA GLY A 249 -11.83 1.73 14.64
C GLY A 249 -12.50 0.38 14.95
N TYR A 250 -12.84 -0.40 13.91
CA TYR A 250 -13.36 -1.76 14.02
C TYR A 250 -12.88 -2.61 12.84
N LYS A 251 -12.92 -3.93 12.99
CA LYS A 251 -12.58 -4.88 11.93
C LYS A 251 -13.84 -5.26 11.16
N PRO A 252 -13.89 -5.04 9.83
CA PRO A 252 -15.00 -5.49 8.98
C PRO A 252 -15.21 -7.02 9.06
N GLY A 253 -16.44 -7.46 8.79
CA GLY A 253 -16.90 -8.84 8.96
C GLY A 253 -16.43 -9.85 7.89
N PHE A 254 -15.41 -9.53 7.11
CA PHE A 254 -14.89 -10.35 6.01
C PHE A 254 -13.36 -10.55 6.10
N GLU A 255 -12.86 -11.65 5.54
CA GLU A 255 -11.44 -11.92 5.37
C GLU A 255 -10.94 -11.22 4.09
N VAL A 256 -9.78 -10.55 4.15
CA VAL A 256 -9.16 -9.92 2.98
C VAL A 256 -7.92 -10.70 2.57
N LEU A 257 -7.92 -11.20 1.34
CA LEU A 257 -6.82 -11.98 0.77
C LEU A 257 -6.25 -11.30 -0.47
N HIS A 258 -4.93 -11.32 -0.61
CA HIS A 258 -4.33 -11.18 -1.92
C HIS A 258 -4.63 -12.44 -2.74
N PHE A 259 -4.87 -12.32 -4.04
CA PHE A 259 -5.27 -13.45 -4.87
C PHE A 259 -4.29 -14.64 -4.79
N THR A 260 -2.99 -14.36 -4.63
CA THR A 260 -1.99 -15.43 -4.43
C THR A 260 -2.21 -16.24 -3.15
N GLN A 261 -2.80 -15.68 -2.09
CA GLN A 261 -3.14 -16.45 -0.89
C GLN A 261 -4.30 -17.41 -1.16
N LEU A 262 -5.32 -16.95 -1.88
CA LEU A 262 -6.46 -17.79 -2.26
C LEU A 262 -6.05 -18.89 -3.23
N LEU A 263 -5.21 -18.55 -4.23
CA LEU A 263 -4.70 -19.48 -5.21
C LEU A 263 -3.83 -20.56 -4.55
N ASP A 264 -2.92 -20.19 -3.65
CA ASP A 264 -2.09 -21.13 -2.87
C ASP A 264 -2.97 -22.10 -2.05
N ARG A 265 -4.03 -21.58 -1.41
CA ARG A 265 -5.02 -22.39 -0.68
C ARG A 265 -5.71 -23.40 -1.61
N TRP A 266 -6.18 -22.97 -2.78
CA TRP A 266 -6.86 -23.84 -3.74
C TRP A 266 -5.96 -24.88 -4.40
N ILE A 267 -4.69 -24.56 -4.63
CA ILE A 267 -3.69 -25.53 -5.10
C ILE A 267 -3.46 -26.61 -4.01
N ALA A 268 -3.30 -26.19 -2.76
CA ALA A 268 -3.11 -27.12 -1.64
C ALA A 268 -4.33 -28.03 -1.41
N GLU A 269 -5.54 -27.51 -1.65
CA GLU A 269 -6.80 -28.28 -1.58
C GLU A 269 -7.06 -29.16 -2.81
N GLY A 270 -6.19 -29.11 -3.83
CA GLY A 270 -6.34 -29.87 -5.07
C GLY A 270 -7.44 -29.36 -6.01
N LYS A 271 -8.01 -28.18 -5.75
CA LYS A 271 -9.03 -27.54 -6.60
C LYS A 271 -8.45 -27.04 -7.91
N ILE A 272 -7.18 -26.69 -7.91
CA ILE A 272 -6.44 -26.21 -9.09
C ILE A 272 -5.24 -27.13 -9.30
N LYS A 273 -5.13 -27.63 -10.54
CA LYS A 273 -3.94 -28.36 -11.01
C LYS A 273 -3.07 -27.39 -11.82
N VAL A 274 -1.81 -27.33 -11.46
CA VAL A 274 -0.83 -26.49 -12.14
C VAL A 274 0.03 -27.36 -13.06
N GLU A 275 0.13 -27.01 -14.31
CA GLU A 275 0.99 -27.69 -15.27
C GLU A 275 2.45 -27.32 -15.06
N LYS A 276 3.37 -28.26 -15.33
CA LYS A 276 4.80 -28.03 -15.22
C LYS A 276 5.28 -27.16 -16.38
N SER A 277 6.18 -26.21 -16.09
CA SER A 277 6.91 -25.43 -17.07
C SER A 277 8.41 -25.62 -16.89
N GLU A 278 9.15 -25.66 -17.99
CA GLU A 278 10.62 -25.69 -17.99
C GLU A 278 11.23 -24.27 -18.09
N ASP A 279 10.41 -23.22 -18.19
CA ASP A 279 10.88 -21.85 -18.28
C ASP A 279 11.58 -21.42 -17.00
N PRO A 280 12.76 -20.77 -17.08
CA PRO A 280 13.39 -20.17 -15.94
C PRO A 280 12.62 -18.91 -15.51
N VAL A 281 12.31 -18.79 -14.22
CA VAL A 281 11.58 -17.65 -13.69
C VAL A 281 12.31 -16.98 -12.55
N THR A 282 12.09 -15.71 -12.37
CA THR A 282 12.49 -14.96 -11.18
C THR A 282 11.28 -14.28 -10.57
N TYR A 283 11.28 -14.12 -9.25
CA TYR A 283 10.22 -13.47 -8.52
C TYR A 283 10.77 -12.32 -7.69
N HIS A 284 10.20 -11.14 -7.89
CA HIS A 284 10.43 -9.97 -7.05
C HIS A 284 9.32 -9.88 -5.99
N ASP A 285 9.71 -9.87 -4.71
CA ASP A 285 8.78 -9.64 -3.60
C ASP A 285 8.27 -8.20 -3.60
N PRO A 286 6.99 -7.92 -3.93
CA PRO A 286 6.45 -6.57 -3.85
C PRO A 286 6.49 -6.07 -2.40
N CYS A 287 6.92 -4.83 -2.19
CA CYS A 287 7.12 -4.30 -0.83
C CYS A 287 5.83 -4.32 0.01
N GLU A 288 4.72 -3.95 -0.59
CA GLU A 288 3.42 -3.90 0.07
C GLU A 288 2.85 -5.31 0.36
N LEU A 289 3.13 -6.29 -0.49
CA LEU A 289 2.69 -7.66 -0.26
C LEU A 289 3.58 -8.38 0.76
N ALA A 290 4.90 -8.37 0.50
CA ALA A 290 5.85 -9.17 1.27
C ALA A 290 6.21 -8.51 2.60
N ARG A 291 6.85 -7.32 2.57
CA ARG A 291 7.38 -6.71 3.80
C ARG A 291 6.31 -6.05 4.67
N LEU A 292 5.39 -5.32 4.06
CA LEU A 292 4.34 -4.63 4.79
C LEU A 292 3.14 -5.55 5.08
N GLY A 293 2.80 -6.42 4.13
CA GLY A 293 1.65 -7.34 4.26
C GLY A 293 1.97 -8.72 4.83
N GLY A 294 3.25 -9.07 5.01
CA GLY A 294 3.68 -10.37 5.55
C GLY A 294 3.43 -11.58 4.63
N ILE A 295 3.05 -11.35 3.35
CA ILE A 295 2.71 -12.40 2.39
C ILE A 295 3.92 -12.68 1.52
N ILE A 296 4.75 -13.64 1.93
CA ILE A 296 6.03 -13.96 1.30
C ILE A 296 5.98 -15.34 0.64
N GLU A 297 5.55 -16.35 1.40
CA GLU A 297 5.70 -17.74 0.99
C GLU A 297 4.64 -18.21 -0.01
N GLN A 298 3.41 -17.66 0.05
CA GLN A 298 2.32 -18.10 -0.82
C GLN A 298 2.63 -17.84 -2.31
N PRO A 299 3.05 -16.64 -2.75
CA PRO A 299 3.44 -16.42 -4.15
C PRO A 299 4.59 -17.32 -4.59
N ARG A 300 5.56 -17.57 -3.70
CA ARG A 300 6.73 -18.42 -3.99
C ARG A 300 6.33 -19.88 -4.16
N ARG A 301 5.45 -20.41 -3.29
CA ARG A 301 4.92 -21.78 -3.44
C ARG A 301 4.20 -21.97 -4.77
N ILE A 302 3.32 -21.02 -5.13
CA ILE A 302 2.59 -21.07 -6.42
C ILE A 302 3.56 -21.19 -7.59
N ILE A 303 4.62 -20.38 -7.62
CA ILE A 303 5.60 -20.37 -8.70
C ILE A 303 6.47 -21.65 -8.67
N SER A 304 6.76 -22.20 -7.49
CA SER A 304 7.60 -23.38 -7.35
C SER A 304 6.93 -24.68 -7.83
N VAL A 305 5.59 -24.72 -7.90
CA VAL A 305 4.87 -25.92 -8.38
C VAL A 305 5.15 -26.17 -9.86
N PRO A 306 5.02 -25.19 -10.78
CA PRO A 306 5.25 -25.40 -12.21
C PRO A 306 6.72 -25.34 -12.61
N HIS A 307 7.60 -24.66 -11.85
CA HIS A 307 8.95 -24.34 -12.29
C HIS A 307 10.03 -25.07 -11.48
N LYS A 308 10.97 -25.73 -12.16
CA LYS A 308 12.11 -26.42 -11.53
C LYS A 308 13.18 -25.45 -11.02
N GLN A 309 13.32 -24.29 -11.65
CA GLN A 309 14.34 -23.28 -11.32
C GLN A 309 13.71 -21.92 -11.05
N ILE A 310 13.88 -21.42 -9.82
CA ILE A 310 13.45 -20.09 -9.42
C ILE A 310 14.68 -19.29 -9.01
N TYR A 311 14.96 -18.24 -9.75
CA TYR A 311 16.01 -17.28 -9.40
C TYR A 311 15.46 -16.23 -8.43
N ARG A 312 16.14 -16.02 -7.31
CA ARG A 312 15.76 -14.96 -6.36
C ARG A 312 16.28 -13.63 -6.89
N ALA A 313 15.39 -12.66 -7.11
CA ALA A 313 15.79 -11.28 -7.29
C ALA A 313 16.32 -10.76 -5.95
N GLY A 314 17.57 -10.25 -5.94
CA GLY A 314 18.29 -9.78 -4.74
C GLY A 314 17.68 -8.52 -4.09
#